data_8a3a50855532847ead4fe3375136e741
#
_entry.id   8a3a50855532847ead4fe3375136e741
#
_cell.length_a   1.000
_cell.length_b   1.000
_cell.length_c   1.000
_cell.angle_alpha   90.00
_cell.angle_beta   90.00
_cell.angle_gamma   90.00
#
_symmetry.space_group_name_H-M   'P 1'
#
loop_
_entity.id
_entity.type
_entity.pdbx_description
1 polymer ?
#
loop_
_entity_poly.entity_id
_entity_poly.type
_entity_poly.pdbx_seq_one_letter_code
_entity_poly.pdbx_strand_id
1 'polypeptide(L)'
;SADQLRAQYQRQINELASHYGKLDILWFDGGGDEWLGFGGLEWDGGSGWKTRPKNMPYTGSFDWHDAETVSHLRQLQPDIIINDRTNAPADFRSREGDGALGAFENRYPWELCTTITEGAWGYQPNAKVKPLAQLIHLLVGAAGRDGNLLLNVGPRPDGEIDPAQAERVREIGHWLSINGESIYETRGGPWLPGHYGVSTHKGRYVYVHLLQAPKGSELVLPALPIRVMSASLLHGSQLQIAQSGHDLKISVPAASVDSMDTVLKLELEQPWTTSAVVPVEDAN
;
A
#
# COMPACT_ATOMS: atom_id res chain seq x y z
N SER A 1 24.29 -27.19 -6.20
CA SER A 1 23.13 -27.71 -6.94
C SER A 1 21.85 -27.00 -6.47
N ALA A 2 20.77 -27.10 -7.22
CA ALA A 2 19.46 -26.56 -6.85
C ALA A 2 18.96 -27.12 -5.50
N ASP A 3 19.18 -28.41 -5.26
CA ASP A 3 18.82 -29.04 -3.97
C ASP A 3 19.63 -28.49 -2.79
N GLN A 4 20.90 -28.15 -3.00
CA GLN A 4 21.70 -27.47 -1.95
C GLN A 4 21.16 -26.07 -1.65
N LEU A 5 20.73 -25.34 -2.66
CA LEU A 5 20.13 -24.02 -2.49
C LEU A 5 18.81 -24.12 -1.73
N ARG A 6 17.93 -25.06 -2.10
CA ARG A 6 16.69 -25.33 -1.38
C ARG A 6 16.95 -25.69 0.09
N ALA A 7 17.88 -26.61 0.33
CA ALA A 7 18.23 -27.02 1.69
C ALA A 7 18.82 -25.85 2.51
N GLN A 8 19.57 -24.94 1.89
CA GLN A 8 20.06 -23.73 2.55
C GLN A 8 18.92 -22.78 2.90
N TYR A 9 18.02 -22.49 1.96
CA TYR A 9 16.82 -21.68 2.14
C TYR A 9 15.98 -22.19 3.33
N GLN A 10 15.65 -23.47 3.35
CA GLN A 10 14.86 -24.07 4.43
C GLN A 10 15.57 -24.00 5.80
N ARG A 11 16.89 -24.20 5.84
CA ARG A 11 17.67 -24.04 7.09
C ARG A 11 17.65 -22.62 7.60
N GLN A 12 17.79 -21.61 6.71
CA GLN A 12 17.76 -20.19 7.10
C GLN A 12 16.39 -19.77 7.62
N ILE A 13 15.31 -20.22 6.98
CA ILE A 13 13.95 -19.94 7.48
C ILE A 13 13.72 -20.59 8.84
N ASN A 14 14.16 -21.85 9.01
CA ASN A 14 14.05 -22.53 10.30
C ASN A 14 14.85 -21.81 11.40
N GLU A 15 16.05 -21.34 11.10
CA GLU A 15 16.87 -20.56 12.01
C GLU A 15 16.16 -19.25 12.42
N LEU A 16 15.65 -18.48 11.46
CA LEU A 16 14.90 -17.26 11.73
C LEU A 16 13.68 -17.52 12.62
N ALA A 17 12.95 -18.58 12.34
CA ALA A 17 11.73 -18.92 13.07
C ALA A 17 11.96 -19.46 14.49
N SER A 18 13.16 -19.99 14.78
CA SER A 18 13.42 -20.68 16.06
C SER A 18 14.45 -20.01 16.97
N HIS A 19 15.32 -19.11 16.46
CA HIS A 19 16.45 -18.59 17.25
C HIS A 19 16.32 -17.11 17.62
N TYR A 20 15.39 -16.35 17.04
CA TYR A 20 15.32 -14.89 17.22
C TYR A 20 14.05 -14.42 17.91
N GLY A 21 13.27 -15.34 18.50
CA GLY A 21 12.03 -15.03 19.21
C GLY A 21 10.81 -14.98 18.28
N LYS A 22 9.77 -14.28 18.73
CA LYS A 22 8.52 -14.15 17.95
C LYS A 22 8.73 -13.32 16.69
N LEU A 23 8.25 -13.83 15.57
CA LEU A 23 8.13 -13.11 14.31
C LEU A 23 6.65 -12.80 14.05
N ASP A 24 6.33 -11.57 13.75
CA ASP A 24 4.97 -11.18 13.39
C ASP A 24 4.70 -11.34 11.90
N ILE A 25 5.68 -11.02 11.06
CA ILE A 25 5.60 -11.13 9.61
C ILE A 25 6.89 -11.76 9.08
N LEU A 26 6.78 -12.70 8.15
CA LEU A 26 7.88 -13.12 7.28
C LEU A 26 7.51 -12.81 5.83
N TRP A 27 8.25 -11.86 5.26
CA TRP A 27 8.07 -11.40 3.90
C TRP A 27 9.02 -12.14 2.97
N PHE A 28 8.47 -13.00 2.10
CA PHE A 28 9.23 -13.72 1.09
C PHE A 28 9.40 -12.86 -0.15
N ASP A 29 10.53 -12.99 -0.83
CA ASP A 29 10.79 -12.37 -2.12
C ASP A 29 11.39 -13.38 -3.09
N GLY A 30 11.13 -13.19 -4.38
CA GLY A 30 11.70 -14.01 -5.44
C GLY A 30 11.12 -15.43 -5.54
N GLY A 31 9.93 -15.68 -5.00
CA GLY A 31 9.25 -16.98 -5.09
C GLY A 31 8.72 -17.35 -6.47
N GLY A 32 8.75 -16.42 -7.43
CA GLY A 32 8.37 -16.67 -8.81
C GLY A 32 9.45 -17.38 -9.62
N ASP A 33 9.03 -18.08 -10.64
CA ASP A 33 9.91 -18.77 -11.59
C ASP A 33 10.90 -17.81 -12.28
N GLU A 34 10.54 -16.53 -12.38
CA GLU A 34 11.32 -15.49 -13.04
C GLU A 34 12.69 -15.28 -12.39
N TRP A 35 12.79 -15.32 -11.06
CA TRP A 35 14.03 -15.08 -10.32
C TRP A 35 15.10 -16.15 -10.53
N LEU A 36 14.67 -17.35 -10.85
CA LEU A 36 15.58 -18.45 -11.20
C LEU A 36 15.71 -18.61 -12.72
N GLY A 37 15.09 -17.73 -13.49
CA GLY A 37 15.07 -17.78 -14.95
C GLY A 37 14.23 -18.92 -15.50
N PHE A 38 13.29 -19.47 -14.76
CA PHE A 38 12.44 -20.57 -15.20
C PHE A 38 11.40 -20.16 -16.22
N GLY A 39 10.88 -18.95 -16.13
CA GLY A 39 9.94 -18.40 -17.11
C GLY A 39 10.55 -18.07 -18.48
N GLY A 40 11.82 -18.41 -18.69
CA GLY A 40 12.55 -18.08 -19.92
C GLY A 40 12.99 -16.62 -19.98
N LEU A 41 12.92 -15.91 -18.86
CA LEU A 41 13.35 -14.53 -18.70
C LEU A 41 14.58 -14.44 -17.80
N GLU A 42 15.42 -13.45 -18.05
CA GLU A 42 16.53 -13.07 -17.16
C GLU A 42 16.67 -11.54 -17.15
N TRP A 43 17.11 -10.99 -16.03
CA TRP A 43 17.42 -9.59 -15.91
C TRP A 43 18.74 -9.27 -16.62
N ASP A 44 18.73 -8.28 -17.52
CA ASP A 44 19.90 -7.95 -18.34
C ASP A 44 20.90 -6.98 -17.71
N GLY A 45 20.71 -6.66 -16.43
CA GLY A 45 21.59 -5.79 -15.68
C GLY A 45 21.32 -4.29 -15.81
N GLY A 46 20.28 -3.87 -16.51
CA GLY A 46 19.97 -2.42 -16.60
C GLY A 46 18.86 -2.03 -17.54
N SER A 47 18.53 -2.81 -18.56
CA SER A 47 17.51 -2.45 -19.56
C SER A 47 16.21 -3.24 -19.47
N GLY A 48 16.14 -4.21 -18.57
CA GLY A 48 14.91 -4.99 -18.34
C GLY A 48 15.07 -6.49 -18.47
N TRP A 49 13.95 -7.18 -18.55
CA TRP A 49 13.88 -8.62 -18.68
C TRP A 49 14.10 -9.06 -20.13
N LYS A 50 15.01 -9.99 -20.34
CA LYS A 50 15.31 -10.60 -21.65
C LYS A 50 14.86 -12.05 -21.71
N THR A 51 14.50 -12.49 -22.89
CA THR A 51 14.28 -13.92 -23.14
C THR A 51 15.60 -14.68 -22.95
N ARG A 52 15.55 -15.72 -22.13
CA ARG A 52 16.69 -16.59 -21.86
C ARG A 52 17.13 -17.34 -23.13
N PRO A 53 18.44 -17.50 -23.34
CA PRO A 53 18.94 -18.34 -24.44
C PRO A 53 18.44 -19.78 -24.34
N LYS A 54 18.07 -20.38 -25.46
CA LYS A 54 17.51 -21.76 -25.55
C LYS A 54 18.44 -22.85 -25.04
N ASN A 55 19.72 -22.59 -24.90
CA ASN A 55 20.74 -23.54 -24.42
C ASN A 55 21.01 -23.47 -22.92
N MET A 56 20.25 -22.71 -22.18
CA MET A 56 20.39 -22.64 -20.72
C MET A 56 19.75 -23.86 -20.05
N PRO A 57 20.38 -24.41 -18.96
CA PRO A 57 20.02 -25.71 -18.39
C PRO A 57 18.68 -25.76 -17.64
N TYR A 58 18.03 -24.63 -17.40
CA TYR A 58 16.75 -24.59 -16.66
C TYR A 58 15.59 -24.28 -17.59
N THR A 59 14.70 -25.24 -17.76
CA THR A 59 13.52 -25.16 -18.65
C THR A 59 12.20 -25.41 -17.94
N GLY A 60 12.17 -25.48 -16.63
CA GLY A 60 10.96 -25.74 -15.83
C GLY A 60 10.95 -24.96 -14.52
N SER A 61 9.81 -24.92 -13.87
CA SER A 61 9.67 -24.36 -12.53
C SER A 61 10.51 -25.14 -11.52
N PHE A 62 11.11 -24.42 -10.58
CA PHE A 62 11.84 -25.02 -9.48
C PHE A 62 10.91 -25.15 -8.26
N ASP A 63 10.79 -26.36 -7.75
CA ASP A 63 10.02 -26.61 -6.54
C ASP A 63 10.84 -26.25 -5.30
N TRP A 64 10.47 -25.15 -4.64
CA TRP A 64 11.05 -24.70 -3.38
C TRP A 64 10.54 -25.46 -2.17
N HIS A 65 9.56 -26.35 -2.34
CA HIS A 65 8.81 -27.01 -1.26
C HIS A 65 8.15 -25.99 -0.32
N ASP A 66 7.55 -24.96 -0.90
CA ASP A 66 6.97 -23.85 -0.14
C ASP A 66 5.84 -24.30 0.80
N ALA A 67 5.01 -25.25 0.37
CA ALA A 67 3.91 -25.76 1.18
C ALA A 67 4.41 -26.41 2.49
N GLU A 68 5.46 -27.24 2.41
CA GLU A 68 6.06 -27.88 3.59
C GLU A 68 6.80 -26.84 4.44
N THR A 69 7.53 -25.93 3.81
CA THR A 69 8.28 -24.86 4.49
C THR A 69 7.36 -23.96 5.27
N VAL A 70 6.26 -23.47 4.65
CA VAL A 70 5.27 -22.61 5.30
C VAL A 70 4.49 -23.37 6.38
N SER A 71 4.14 -24.65 6.15
CA SER A 71 3.51 -25.49 7.17
C SER A 71 4.38 -25.65 8.42
N HIS A 72 5.68 -25.91 8.23
CA HIS A 72 6.64 -25.99 9.33
C HIS A 72 6.83 -24.66 10.04
N LEU A 73 6.94 -23.56 9.28
CA LEU A 73 7.04 -22.21 9.84
C LEU A 73 5.84 -21.88 10.75
N ARG A 74 4.61 -22.22 10.34
CA ARG A 74 3.40 -22.00 11.15
C ARG A 74 3.33 -22.92 12.38
N GLN A 75 3.99 -24.06 12.39
CA GLN A 75 4.13 -24.87 13.61
C GLN A 75 5.06 -24.21 14.63
N LEU A 76 6.14 -23.55 14.18
CA LEU A 76 7.07 -22.83 15.04
C LEU A 76 6.54 -21.46 15.48
N GLN A 77 5.82 -20.79 14.59
CA GLN A 77 5.28 -19.43 14.74
C GLN A 77 3.78 -19.42 14.33
N PRO A 78 2.84 -19.85 15.18
CA PRO A 78 1.43 -20.05 14.79
C PRO A 78 0.72 -18.78 14.30
N ASP A 79 1.11 -17.62 14.81
CA ASP A 79 0.49 -16.32 14.49
C ASP A 79 1.20 -15.56 13.37
N ILE A 80 2.21 -16.17 12.73
CA ILE A 80 3.00 -15.48 11.71
C ILE A 80 2.18 -15.16 10.46
N ILE A 81 2.32 -13.95 9.96
CA ILE A 81 1.69 -13.47 8.71
C ILE A 81 2.70 -13.61 7.56
N ILE A 82 2.24 -14.13 6.43
CA ILE A 82 3.08 -14.46 5.27
C ILE A 82 2.46 -13.84 4.00
N ASN A 83 3.31 -13.20 3.19
CA ASN A 83 2.91 -12.63 1.90
C ASN A 83 2.77 -13.70 0.80
N ASP A 84 2.24 -13.29 -0.36
CA ASP A 84 1.92 -14.16 -1.51
C ASP A 84 3.09 -14.42 -2.48
N ARG A 85 4.33 -14.16 -2.04
CA ARG A 85 5.54 -14.42 -2.85
C ARG A 85 6.06 -15.86 -2.73
N THR A 86 5.24 -16.77 -2.21
CA THR A 86 5.48 -18.22 -2.20
C THR A 86 4.37 -18.95 -2.97
N ASN A 87 4.55 -20.23 -3.29
CA ASN A 87 3.49 -21.06 -3.85
C ASN A 87 2.58 -21.70 -2.77
N ALA A 88 2.67 -21.22 -1.52
CA ALA A 88 1.84 -21.65 -0.39
C ALA A 88 0.71 -20.65 -0.12
N PRO A 89 -0.34 -21.04 0.65
CA PRO A 89 -1.38 -20.12 1.06
C PRO A 89 -0.83 -18.93 1.86
N ALA A 90 -1.16 -17.72 1.42
CA ALA A 90 -0.71 -16.45 1.98
C ALA A 90 -1.81 -15.78 2.81
N ASP A 91 -1.40 -14.88 3.71
CA ASP A 91 -2.30 -14.08 4.54
C ASP A 91 -2.60 -12.72 3.93
N PHE A 92 -1.68 -12.20 3.11
CA PHE A 92 -1.86 -10.94 2.38
C PHE A 92 -1.18 -10.99 1.01
N ARG A 93 -1.61 -10.08 0.14
CA ARG A 93 -1.06 -9.93 -1.22
C ARG A 93 -0.11 -8.76 -1.29
N SER A 94 0.97 -8.92 -2.04
CA SER A 94 1.91 -7.84 -2.34
C SER A 94 1.69 -7.30 -3.76
N ARG A 95 1.64 -5.96 -3.86
CA ARG A 95 1.69 -5.21 -5.13
C ARG A 95 3.00 -4.44 -5.14
N GLU A 96 3.61 -4.25 -6.29
CA GLU A 96 4.95 -3.67 -6.37
C GLU A 96 5.05 -2.52 -7.37
N GLY A 97 5.70 -1.43 -6.91
CA GLY A 97 5.93 -0.22 -7.70
C GLY A 97 4.79 0.80 -7.67
N ASP A 98 5.11 2.05 -7.96
CA ASP A 98 4.18 3.20 -7.84
C ASP A 98 2.91 3.05 -8.68
N GLY A 99 2.99 2.40 -9.82
CA GLY A 99 1.85 2.13 -10.71
C GLY A 99 0.93 1.00 -10.24
N ALA A 100 1.28 0.28 -9.18
CA ALA A 100 0.58 -0.93 -8.76
C ALA A 100 -0.50 -0.71 -7.69
N LEU A 101 -0.93 0.53 -7.43
CA LEU A 101 -2.09 0.79 -6.56
C LEU A 101 -3.32 -0.03 -6.98
N GLY A 102 -3.57 -0.12 -8.29
CA GLY A 102 -4.64 -0.93 -8.85
C GLY A 102 -6.04 -0.52 -8.41
N ALA A 103 -6.98 -1.44 -8.51
CA ALA A 103 -8.35 -1.24 -8.06
C ALA A 103 -8.49 -1.40 -6.55
N PHE A 104 -9.60 -0.90 -6.00
CA PHE A 104 -10.04 -1.14 -4.63
C PHE A 104 -10.17 -2.65 -4.36
N GLU A 105 -9.65 -3.13 -3.24
CA GLU A 105 -9.70 -4.54 -2.85
C GLU A 105 -9.81 -4.68 -1.33
N ASN A 106 -10.96 -5.11 -0.85
CA ASN A 106 -11.24 -5.31 0.58
C ASN A 106 -11.55 -6.76 0.96
N ARG A 107 -11.45 -7.70 0.00
CA ARG A 107 -11.69 -9.14 0.26
C ARG A 107 -10.45 -9.82 0.83
N TYR A 108 -9.27 -9.31 0.49
CA TYR A 108 -7.99 -9.82 0.97
C TYR A 108 -7.12 -8.64 1.43
N PRO A 109 -6.44 -8.76 2.58
CA PRO A 109 -5.40 -7.81 2.94
C PRO A 109 -4.35 -7.70 1.84
N TRP A 110 -3.86 -6.50 1.59
CA TRP A 110 -2.81 -6.28 0.60
C TRP A 110 -1.89 -5.11 1.00
N GLU A 111 -0.71 -5.12 0.42
CA GLU A 111 0.33 -4.14 0.67
C GLU A 111 0.91 -3.65 -0.66
N LEU A 112 1.10 -2.35 -0.80
CA LEU A 112 1.91 -1.76 -1.85
C LEU A 112 3.35 -1.66 -1.38
N CYS A 113 4.26 -2.40 -1.99
CA CYS A 113 5.69 -2.29 -1.79
C CYS A 113 6.30 -1.35 -2.83
N THR A 114 6.96 -0.28 -2.40
CA THR A 114 7.63 0.66 -3.31
C THR A 114 8.84 1.32 -2.66
N THR A 115 9.61 2.05 -3.44
CA THR A 115 10.85 2.70 -3.00
C THR A 115 10.64 4.18 -2.70
N ILE A 116 11.41 4.73 -1.75
CA ILE A 116 11.45 6.17 -1.47
C ILE A 116 12.18 6.96 -2.58
N THR A 117 13.01 6.27 -3.37
CA THR A 117 13.77 6.84 -4.48
C THR A 117 13.19 6.44 -5.83
N GLU A 118 13.49 7.18 -6.88
CA GLU A 118 13.12 6.80 -8.24
C GLU A 118 13.96 5.60 -8.69
N GLY A 119 13.32 4.44 -8.89
CA GLY A 119 13.87 3.27 -9.58
C GLY A 119 14.91 2.41 -8.84
N ALA A 120 15.16 2.63 -7.55
CA ALA A 120 16.20 1.88 -6.83
C ALA A 120 15.69 1.24 -5.53
N TRP A 121 15.80 -0.08 -5.40
CA TRP A 121 15.55 -0.80 -4.15
C TRP A 121 16.73 -0.71 -3.18
N GLY A 122 17.95 -0.90 -3.65
CA GLY A 122 19.18 -0.74 -2.88
C GLY A 122 19.73 0.69 -2.91
N TYR A 123 20.79 0.91 -2.14
CA TYR A 123 21.49 2.19 -2.13
C TYR A 123 22.10 2.50 -3.51
N GLN A 124 21.84 3.68 -3.99
CA GLN A 124 22.53 4.26 -5.13
C GLN A 124 23.01 5.66 -4.75
N PRO A 125 24.30 5.98 -4.95
CA PRO A 125 24.81 7.32 -4.74
C PRO A 125 24.01 8.34 -5.59
N ASN A 126 23.57 9.43 -4.96
CA ASN A 126 22.79 10.49 -5.61
C ASN A 126 21.43 10.04 -6.17
N ALA A 127 20.84 8.94 -5.67
CA ALA A 127 19.50 8.55 -6.05
C ALA A 127 18.50 9.68 -5.78
N LYS A 128 17.64 9.95 -6.75
CA LYS A 128 16.63 11.00 -6.62
C LYS A 128 15.52 10.53 -5.68
N VAL A 129 15.37 11.22 -4.55
CA VAL A 129 14.28 10.98 -3.60
C VAL A 129 12.97 11.54 -4.18
N LYS A 130 11.90 10.74 -4.14
CA LYS A 130 10.57 11.13 -4.63
C LYS A 130 10.05 12.38 -3.90
N PRO A 131 9.27 13.24 -4.57
CA PRO A 131 8.59 14.35 -3.93
C PRO A 131 7.69 13.89 -2.78
N LEU A 132 7.62 14.69 -1.70
CA LEU A 132 6.78 14.38 -0.54
C LEU A 132 5.32 14.14 -0.94
N ALA A 133 4.75 15.01 -1.77
CA ALA A 133 3.37 14.87 -2.24
C ALA A 133 3.12 13.51 -2.94
N GLN A 134 4.06 13.04 -3.76
CA GLN A 134 3.94 11.74 -4.42
C GLN A 134 3.89 10.60 -3.40
N LEU A 135 4.73 10.64 -2.36
CA LEU A 135 4.77 9.61 -1.32
C LEU A 135 3.51 9.64 -0.43
N ILE A 136 3.01 10.83 -0.12
CA ILE A 136 1.72 10.98 0.57
C ILE A 136 0.58 10.45 -0.30
N HIS A 137 0.56 10.75 -1.60
CA HIS A 137 -0.46 10.21 -2.51
C HIS A 137 -0.42 8.67 -2.62
N LEU A 138 0.76 8.06 -2.56
CA LEU A 138 0.91 6.60 -2.51
C LEU A 138 0.35 6.02 -1.20
N LEU A 139 0.69 6.63 -0.06
CA LEU A 139 0.18 6.22 1.26
C LEU A 139 -1.33 6.32 1.34
N VAL A 140 -1.86 7.50 1.03
CA VAL A 140 -3.30 7.79 1.04
C VAL A 140 -4.03 6.94 0.00
N GLY A 141 -3.43 6.78 -1.18
CA GLY A 141 -3.94 5.95 -2.25
C GLY A 141 -4.05 4.47 -1.89
N ALA A 142 -3.07 3.93 -1.15
CA ALA A 142 -3.10 2.57 -0.63
C ALA A 142 -4.18 2.42 0.45
N ALA A 143 -4.19 3.30 1.47
CA ALA A 143 -5.18 3.28 2.55
C ALA A 143 -6.62 3.40 2.02
N GLY A 144 -6.88 4.33 1.09
CA GLY A 144 -8.21 4.51 0.48
C GLY A 144 -8.65 3.37 -0.42
N ARG A 145 -7.75 2.46 -0.83
CA ARG A 145 -8.05 1.22 -1.55
C ARG A 145 -8.07 -0.01 -0.65
N ASP A 146 -8.06 0.22 0.67
CA ASP A 146 -8.08 -0.80 1.72
C ASP A 146 -6.78 -1.61 1.82
N GLY A 147 -5.64 -1.00 1.51
CA GLY A 147 -4.31 -1.61 1.60
C GLY A 147 -3.36 -0.87 2.51
N ASN A 148 -2.16 -1.43 2.65
CA ASN A 148 -1.04 -0.86 3.39
C ASN A 148 0.06 -0.38 2.44
N LEU A 149 0.96 0.47 2.94
CA LEU A 149 2.16 0.88 2.23
C LEU A 149 3.41 0.36 2.94
N LEU A 150 4.25 -0.38 2.22
CA LEU A 150 5.63 -0.71 2.59
C LEU A 150 6.56 0.19 1.78
N LEU A 151 7.15 1.20 2.44
CA LEU A 151 8.06 2.15 1.82
C LEU A 151 9.51 1.77 2.10
N ASN A 152 10.20 1.32 1.07
CA ASN A 152 11.60 0.90 1.16
C ASN A 152 12.56 2.09 1.16
N VAL A 153 13.57 2.02 2.03
CA VAL A 153 14.77 2.86 2.03
C VAL A 153 16.00 2.00 1.72
N GLY A 154 16.98 2.56 1.00
CA GLY A 154 18.23 1.86 0.67
C GLY A 154 19.35 2.25 1.63
N PRO A 155 19.75 1.41 2.62
CA PRO A 155 20.86 1.71 3.51
C PRO A 155 22.17 1.83 2.76
N ARG A 156 23.01 2.78 3.18
CA ARG A 156 24.39 2.97 2.71
C ARG A 156 25.27 1.78 3.12
N PRO A 157 26.47 1.62 2.50
CA PRO A 157 27.38 0.53 2.86
C PRO A 157 27.85 0.52 4.33
N ASP A 158 27.77 1.67 5.02
CA ASP A 158 28.05 1.81 6.44
C ASP A 158 26.86 1.46 7.35
N GLY A 159 25.70 1.10 6.76
CA GLY A 159 24.47 0.74 7.45
C GLY A 159 23.57 1.93 7.79
N GLU A 160 23.98 3.16 7.53
CA GLU A 160 23.16 4.35 7.75
C GLU A 160 22.19 4.60 6.60
N ILE A 161 21.05 5.21 6.90
CA ILE A 161 20.13 5.71 5.88
C ILE A 161 20.68 7.04 5.31
N ASP A 162 20.65 7.17 4.01
CA ASP A 162 21.03 8.42 3.34
C ASP A 162 20.26 9.62 3.93
N PRO A 163 20.94 10.74 4.26
CA PRO A 163 20.30 11.88 4.91
C PRO A 163 19.07 12.43 4.17
N ALA A 164 19.07 12.42 2.83
CA ALA A 164 17.93 12.90 2.05
C ALA A 164 16.72 11.94 2.15
N GLN A 165 16.96 10.64 2.20
CA GLN A 165 15.91 9.64 2.44
C GLN A 165 15.39 9.75 3.88
N ALA A 166 16.28 9.86 4.87
CA ALA A 166 15.90 10.00 6.28
C ALA A 166 15.05 11.26 6.51
N GLU A 167 15.42 12.40 5.88
CA GLU A 167 14.62 13.62 5.97
C GLU A 167 13.24 13.44 5.35
N ARG A 168 13.16 12.81 4.18
CA ARG A 168 11.87 12.52 3.54
C ARG A 168 10.96 11.64 4.40
N VAL A 169 11.50 10.64 5.08
CA VAL A 169 10.73 9.83 6.05
C VAL A 169 10.24 10.67 7.22
N ARG A 170 11.06 11.62 7.74
CA ARG A 170 10.62 12.55 8.80
C ARG A 170 9.49 13.47 8.34
N GLU A 171 9.55 13.97 7.11
CA GLU A 171 8.48 14.80 6.52
C GLU A 171 7.16 14.01 6.40
N ILE A 172 7.22 12.74 5.98
CA ILE A 172 6.05 11.84 6.00
C ILE A 172 5.54 11.65 7.44
N GLY A 173 6.46 11.41 8.39
CA GLY A 173 6.13 11.28 9.81
C GLY A 173 5.49 12.54 10.37
N HIS A 174 5.96 13.71 9.97
CA HIS A 174 5.33 14.97 10.35
C HIS A 174 3.90 15.10 9.78
N TRP A 175 3.69 14.78 8.50
CA TRP A 175 2.36 14.76 7.90
C TRP A 175 1.43 13.78 8.65
N LEU A 176 1.91 12.59 8.98
CA LEU A 176 1.17 11.59 9.76
C LEU A 176 0.88 12.04 11.20
N SER A 177 1.75 12.83 11.83
CA SER A 177 1.48 13.37 13.17
C SER A 177 0.28 14.32 13.18
N ILE A 178 -0.04 14.92 12.04
CA ILE A 178 -1.19 15.81 11.86
C ILE A 178 -2.40 15.01 11.34
N ASN A 179 -2.21 14.20 10.31
CA ASN A 179 -3.30 13.57 9.56
C ASN A 179 -3.51 12.08 9.88
N GLY A 180 -2.72 11.49 10.77
CA GLY A 180 -2.71 10.05 11.01
C GLY A 180 -4.05 9.46 11.48
N GLU A 181 -4.95 10.28 12.06
CA GLU A 181 -6.32 9.86 12.38
C GLU A 181 -7.06 9.32 11.15
N SER A 182 -6.78 9.88 9.96
CA SER A 182 -7.40 9.49 8.70
C SER A 182 -6.76 8.27 8.04
N ILE A 183 -5.66 7.77 8.59
CA ILE A 183 -4.87 6.65 8.04
C ILE A 183 -4.83 5.45 9.00
N TYR A 184 -4.45 5.67 10.28
CA TYR A 184 -4.24 4.59 11.22
C TYR A 184 -5.54 3.92 11.67
N GLU A 185 -5.55 2.58 11.61
CA GLU A 185 -6.70 1.75 11.99
C GLU A 185 -7.97 2.04 11.18
N THR A 186 -7.82 2.62 9.99
CA THR A 186 -8.93 2.83 9.06
C THR A 186 -9.08 1.67 8.08
N ARG A 187 -10.22 1.63 7.42
CA ARG A 187 -10.49 0.80 6.25
C ARG A 187 -10.74 1.71 5.06
N GLY A 188 -10.50 1.23 3.85
CA GLY A 188 -10.80 1.95 2.62
C GLY A 188 -12.30 2.09 2.37
N GLY A 189 -12.71 3.14 1.70
CA GLY A 189 -14.12 3.45 1.44
C GLY A 189 -14.70 4.48 2.43
N PRO A 190 -16.01 4.75 2.38
CA PRO A 190 -17.10 4.07 1.66
C PRO A 190 -17.18 4.35 0.15
N TRP A 191 -16.57 5.42 -0.35
CA TRP A 191 -16.55 5.70 -1.78
C TRP A 191 -15.36 5.07 -2.47
N LEU A 192 -15.59 4.51 -3.67
CA LEU A 192 -14.49 4.06 -4.51
C LEU A 192 -13.57 5.23 -4.89
N PRO A 193 -12.27 4.97 -5.07
CA PRO A 193 -11.35 5.96 -5.61
C PRO A 193 -11.88 6.57 -6.91
N GLY A 194 -11.76 7.87 -7.05
CA GLY A 194 -12.24 8.62 -8.22
C GLY A 194 -11.48 9.94 -8.41
N HIS A 195 -12.03 10.83 -9.22
CA HIS A 195 -11.43 12.14 -9.51
C HIS A 195 -11.22 13.03 -8.26
N TYR A 196 -11.99 12.79 -7.19
CA TYR A 196 -11.83 13.52 -5.93
C TYR A 196 -10.57 13.10 -5.17
N GLY A 197 -10.14 11.87 -5.35
CA GLY A 197 -9.11 11.19 -4.58
C GLY A 197 -9.61 9.87 -4.03
N VAL A 198 -9.57 9.70 -2.71
CA VAL A 198 -9.98 8.46 -2.03
C VAL A 198 -10.70 8.75 -0.73
N SER A 199 -11.30 7.74 -0.12
CA SER A 199 -11.84 7.84 1.24
C SER A 199 -11.38 6.67 2.12
N THR A 200 -11.29 6.96 3.41
CA THR A 200 -11.07 5.96 4.48
C THR A 200 -12.16 6.12 5.54
N HIS A 201 -12.34 5.11 6.39
CA HIS A 201 -13.33 5.21 7.47
C HIS A 201 -12.90 4.45 8.72
N LYS A 202 -13.39 4.94 9.88
CA LYS A 202 -13.22 4.30 11.19
C LYS A 202 -14.46 4.56 12.05
N GLY A 203 -15.21 3.51 12.35
CA GLY A 203 -16.46 3.64 13.09
C GLY A 203 -17.47 4.54 12.38
N ARG A 204 -17.87 5.63 13.01
CA ARG A 204 -18.79 6.62 12.43
C ARG A 204 -18.12 7.75 11.63
N TYR A 205 -16.79 7.78 11.59
CA TYR A 205 -16.05 8.79 10.87
C TYR A 205 -15.63 8.30 9.50
N VAL A 206 -15.80 9.18 8.51
CA VAL A 206 -15.30 9.00 7.15
C VAL A 206 -14.35 10.14 6.85
N TYR A 207 -13.20 9.83 6.31
CA TYR A 207 -12.20 10.80 5.90
C TYR A 207 -12.14 10.80 4.37
N VAL A 208 -12.36 11.98 3.79
CA VAL A 208 -12.26 12.17 2.34
C VAL A 208 -10.96 12.91 2.06
N HIS A 209 -10.09 12.25 1.34
CA HIS A 209 -8.79 12.78 0.92
C HIS A 209 -8.93 13.39 -0.47
N LEU A 210 -8.90 14.71 -0.55
CA LEU A 210 -8.93 15.44 -1.81
C LEU A 210 -7.50 15.59 -2.33
N LEU A 211 -7.14 14.78 -3.30
CA LEU A 211 -5.83 14.83 -3.97
C LEU A 211 -5.81 15.85 -5.11
N GLN A 212 -6.95 16.43 -5.41
CA GLN A 212 -7.14 17.52 -6.37
C GLN A 212 -8.21 18.48 -5.86
N ALA A 213 -8.07 19.74 -6.20
CA ALA A 213 -9.09 20.73 -5.86
C ALA A 213 -10.42 20.41 -6.55
N PRO A 214 -11.55 20.45 -5.84
CA PRO A 214 -12.84 20.23 -6.46
C PRO A 214 -13.18 21.40 -7.41
N LYS A 215 -13.87 21.08 -8.49
CA LYS A 215 -14.33 22.11 -9.44
C LYS A 215 -15.34 23.03 -8.77
N GLY A 216 -15.15 24.33 -8.85
CA GLY A 216 -16.11 25.31 -8.35
C GLY A 216 -16.28 25.34 -6.82
N SER A 217 -15.30 24.89 -6.03
CA SER A 217 -15.35 24.87 -4.56
C SER A 217 -16.48 23.99 -3.97
N GLU A 218 -17.04 23.08 -4.74
CA GLU A 218 -18.03 22.10 -4.28
C GLU A 218 -17.59 20.69 -4.64
N LEU A 219 -17.48 19.82 -3.63
CA LEU A 219 -17.32 18.39 -3.82
C LEU A 219 -18.70 17.75 -3.89
N VAL A 220 -18.95 16.97 -4.96
CA VAL A 220 -20.18 16.21 -5.11
C VAL A 220 -19.82 14.73 -5.12
N LEU A 221 -20.37 13.99 -4.16
CA LEU A 221 -20.22 12.54 -4.04
C LEU A 221 -21.61 11.89 -4.06
N PRO A 222 -21.75 10.65 -4.52
CA PRO A 222 -22.99 9.88 -4.38
C PRO A 222 -23.39 9.81 -2.90
N ALA A 223 -24.69 9.95 -2.60
CA ALA A 223 -25.18 9.88 -1.24
C ALA A 223 -24.91 8.50 -0.63
N LEU A 224 -24.52 8.48 0.63
CA LEU A 224 -24.45 7.25 1.41
C LEU A 224 -25.86 6.87 1.89
N PRO A 225 -26.15 5.59 2.13
CA PRO A 225 -27.41 5.16 2.73
C PRO A 225 -27.55 5.59 4.21
N ILE A 226 -26.48 6.13 4.79
CA ILE A 226 -26.41 6.66 6.15
C ILE A 226 -26.31 8.16 6.06
N ARG A 227 -27.05 8.87 6.94
CA ARG A 227 -27.00 10.32 7.00
C ARG A 227 -25.65 10.82 7.48
N VAL A 228 -25.11 11.82 6.78
CA VAL A 228 -23.94 12.60 7.21
C VAL A 228 -24.44 13.71 8.13
N MET A 229 -24.02 13.71 9.38
CA MET A 229 -24.44 14.65 10.40
C MET A 229 -23.65 15.94 10.35
N SER A 230 -22.37 15.86 10.04
CA SER A 230 -21.48 17.02 9.94
C SER A 230 -20.30 16.73 9.01
N ALA A 231 -19.67 17.77 8.51
CA ALA A 231 -18.38 17.74 7.83
C ALA A 231 -17.52 18.91 8.29
N SER A 232 -16.22 18.66 8.38
CA SER A 232 -15.20 19.68 8.69
C SER A 232 -13.91 19.39 7.93
N LEU A 233 -13.04 20.37 7.82
CA LEU A 233 -11.62 20.05 7.61
C LEU A 233 -11.13 19.26 8.82
N LEU A 234 -10.22 18.30 8.62
CA LEU A 234 -9.77 17.38 9.70
C LEU A 234 -9.35 18.13 10.98
N HIS A 235 -8.63 19.25 10.84
CA HIS A 235 -8.19 20.11 11.95
C HIS A 235 -8.64 21.56 11.75
N GLY A 236 -9.82 21.77 11.15
CA GLY A 236 -10.25 23.09 10.77
C GLY A 236 -11.75 23.37 10.96
N SER A 237 -12.23 24.29 10.18
CA SER A 237 -13.61 24.78 10.26
C SER A 237 -14.62 23.74 9.79
N GLN A 238 -15.85 23.89 10.31
CA GLN A 238 -17.01 23.18 9.80
C GLN A 238 -17.27 23.56 8.33
N LEU A 239 -17.73 22.60 7.56
CA LEU A 239 -18.09 22.76 6.16
C LEU A 239 -19.60 22.64 5.99
N GLN A 240 -20.15 23.39 5.04
CA GLN A 240 -21.56 23.26 4.68
C GLN A 240 -21.77 21.97 3.88
N ILE A 241 -22.81 21.23 4.24
CA ILE A 241 -23.21 20.00 3.55
C ILE A 241 -24.69 20.05 3.16
N ALA A 242 -25.00 19.43 2.04
CA ALA A 242 -26.36 19.13 1.62
C ALA A 242 -26.43 17.70 1.11
N GLN A 243 -27.18 16.83 1.79
CA GLN A 243 -27.39 15.45 1.38
C GLN A 243 -28.83 15.29 0.85
N SER A 244 -28.94 14.81 -0.38
CA SER A 244 -30.20 14.40 -1.02
C SER A 244 -30.30 12.87 -1.07
N GLY A 245 -31.33 12.34 -1.75
CA GLY A 245 -31.44 10.90 -2.01
C GLY A 245 -30.38 10.36 -2.99
N HIS A 246 -29.69 11.24 -3.72
CA HIS A 246 -28.73 10.85 -4.76
C HIS A 246 -27.31 11.37 -4.49
N ASP A 247 -27.18 12.58 -3.94
CA ASP A 247 -25.89 13.26 -3.81
C ASP A 247 -25.64 13.76 -2.39
N LEU A 248 -24.37 13.76 -2.01
CA LEU A 248 -23.80 14.52 -0.90
C LEU A 248 -22.95 15.64 -1.50
N LYS A 249 -23.34 16.88 -1.23
CA LYS A 249 -22.61 18.08 -1.63
C LYS A 249 -21.88 18.66 -0.43
N ILE A 250 -20.61 18.97 -0.57
CA ILE A 250 -19.77 19.55 0.48
C ILE A 250 -19.11 20.82 -0.08
N SER A 251 -19.34 21.96 0.57
CA SER A 251 -18.68 23.20 0.19
C SER A 251 -17.25 23.22 0.73
N VAL A 252 -16.25 23.22 -0.16
CA VAL A 252 -14.83 23.25 0.18
C VAL A 252 -14.25 24.59 -0.28
N PRO A 253 -13.98 25.55 0.62
CA PRO A 253 -13.41 26.82 0.23
C PRO A 253 -12.05 26.65 -0.46
N ALA A 254 -11.83 27.32 -1.58
CA ALA A 254 -10.58 27.20 -2.33
C ALA A 254 -9.34 27.55 -1.49
N ALA A 255 -9.46 28.47 -0.54
CA ALA A 255 -8.37 28.82 0.38
C ALA A 255 -8.03 27.71 1.39
N SER A 256 -8.86 26.68 1.51
CA SER A 256 -8.66 25.54 2.43
C SER A 256 -8.07 24.33 1.73
N VAL A 257 -7.84 24.40 0.42
CA VAL A 257 -7.30 23.28 -0.36
C VAL A 257 -5.79 23.26 -0.24
N ASP A 258 -5.27 22.16 0.30
CA ASP A 258 -3.85 21.83 0.29
C ASP A 258 -3.52 21.07 -0.98
N SER A 259 -2.44 21.43 -1.64
CA SER A 259 -1.99 20.79 -2.87
C SER A 259 -1.46 19.36 -2.67
N MET A 260 -1.13 19.00 -1.44
CA MET A 260 -0.65 17.67 -1.07
C MET A 260 -1.82 16.72 -0.78
N ASP A 261 -2.67 17.12 0.17
CA ASP A 261 -3.88 16.37 0.54
C ASP A 261 -4.76 17.24 1.44
N THR A 262 -6.00 17.46 1.02
CA THR A 262 -7.00 18.13 1.86
C THR A 262 -7.90 17.08 2.48
N VAL A 263 -7.79 16.88 3.78
CA VAL A 263 -8.58 15.87 4.48
C VAL A 263 -9.86 16.47 5.06
N LEU A 264 -11.00 15.95 4.60
CA LEU A 264 -12.31 16.25 5.17
C LEU A 264 -12.70 15.13 6.12
N LYS A 265 -13.20 15.49 7.31
CA LYS A 265 -13.76 14.57 8.30
C LYS A 265 -15.27 14.69 8.32
N LEU A 266 -15.95 13.60 8.01
CA LEU A 266 -17.41 13.50 8.05
C LEU A 266 -17.81 12.63 9.24
N GLU A 267 -18.86 13.04 9.95
CA GLU A 267 -19.48 12.22 10.99
C GLU A 267 -20.80 11.67 10.47
N LEU A 268 -20.94 10.34 10.51
CA LEU A 268 -22.17 9.63 10.15
C LEU A 268 -23.10 9.47 11.36
N GLU A 269 -24.41 9.39 11.12
CA GLU A 269 -25.40 9.12 12.15
C GLU A 269 -25.14 7.78 12.88
N GLN A 270 -24.60 6.80 12.18
CA GLN A 270 -24.20 5.49 12.73
C GLN A 270 -22.92 4.98 12.06
N PRO A 271 -22.19 4.04 12.68
CA PRO A 271 -20.97 3.48 12.09
C PRO A 271 -21.17 2.88 10.71
N TRP A 272 -20.18 3.06 9.84
CA TRP A 272 -20.10 2.33 8.58
C TRP A 272 -19.56 0.91 8.87
N THR A 273 -20.41 -0.10 8.72
CA THR A 273 -20.08 -1.49 9.08
C THR A 273 -20.14 -2.46 7.91
N THR A 274 -20.52 -1.97 6.72
CA THR A 274 -20.60 -2.81 5.52
C THR A 274 -19.28 -2.79 4.73
N SER A 275 -18.97 -3.90 4.09
CA SER A 275 -17.89 -3.99 3.11
C SER A 275 -18.28 -3.43 1.72
N ALA A 276 -19.55 -3.08 1.53
CA ALA A 276 -20.01 -2.46 0.29
C ALA A 276 -19.38 -1.07 0.12
N VAL A 277 -19.07 -0.74 -1.11
CA VAL A 277 -18.53 0.58 -1.50
C VAL A 277 -19.42 1.21 -2.56
N VAL A 278 -19.44 2.53 -2.56
CA VAL A 278 -20.25 3.34 -3.46
C VAL A 278 -19.39 3.79 -4.64
N PRO A 279 -19.74 3.44 -5.87
CA PRO A 279 -19.04 3.94 -7.05
C PRO A 279 -19.15 5.48 -7.13
N VAL A 280 -18.06 6.12 -7.52
CA VAL A 280 -18.04 7.54 -7.88
C VAL A 280 -17.91 7.60 -9.39
N GLU A 281 -18.90 8.22 -10.04
CA GLU A 281 -18.81 8.45 -11.48
C GLU A 281 -17.69 9.48 -11.72
N ASP A 282 -16.78 9.16 -12.63
CA ASP A 282 -15.82 10.14 -13.11
C ASP A 282 -16.63 11.20 -13.87
N ALA A 283 -16.69 12.39 -13.34
CA ALA A 283 -17.30 13.51 -14.02
C ALA A 283 -16.51 13.78 -15.32
N ASN A 284 -17.07 13.37 -16.46
CA ASN A 284 -16.59 13.71 -17.80
C ASN A 284 -16.54 15.23 -18.01
#